data_fc9b62da3ec05d53e716464b0cf8b2bc
#
_entry.id   fc9b62da3ec05d53e716464b0cf8b2bc
#
_cell.length_a   1.000
_cell.length_b   1.000
_cell.length_c   1.000
_cell.angle_alpha   90.00
_cell.angle_beta   90.00
_cell.angle_gamma   90.00
#
_symmetry.space_group_name_H-M   'P 1'
#
loop_
_entity.id
_entity.type
_entity.pdbx_description
1 polymer ?
#
loop_
_entity_poly.entity_id
_entity_poly.type
_entity_poly.pdbx_seq_one_letter_code
_entity_poly.pdbx_strand_id
1 'polypeptide(L)'
;MKKIIIFSLLQLTAFSQSKYADSFLRIGTSTRSISVGQAVVALPAHPQAYLYNPAGIALSDHSAFSFLAVNQFSLADYYSFSVSTPLGAKTVFGFHGIGLLIDHILERPDIHGISDLEARRDTIQTLVAEGFSSFSNRETAWTFTLSRKFQYTVDLGWQADQILLQCPVGINIRYIQKSLHKLNGRGIGIDAGGLIQIPLKDVYSFSNAGLFTLGGTVTNLVGTKIFWSSEKEDLIPMRFIRGASYKQDLIIIPVTANFLYQSTQGVDEKEQFGCELVVKDRIFLRAGSDEAGLHGGVGFQFMFFQKKIDLGYSFLSHDLGKAHRFDFTVRLN
;
A
#
# COMPACT_ATOMS: atom_id res chain seq x y z
N MET A 1 -38.97 -1.13 -21.72
CA MET A 1 -39.17 -0.34 -20.48
C MET A 1 -39.34 -1.27 -19.31
N LYS A 2 -38.28 -1.50 -18.50
CA LYS A 2 -38.33 -2.04 -17.12
C LYS A 2 -37.02 -1.59 -16.47
N LYS A 3 -36.99 -0.44 -15.93
CA LYS A 3 -36.79 0.07 -14.55
C LYS A 3 -35.54 -0.49 -13.85
N ILE A 4 -34.50 0.30 -13.96
CA ILE A 4 -33.38 0.41 -13.01
C ILE A 4 -33.92 1.11 -11.77
N ILE A 5 -34.17 0.38 -10.71
CA ILE A 5 -34.38 0.89 -9.36
C ILE A 5 -33.79 -0.12 -8.39
N ILE A 6 -32.50 -0.02 -8.11
CA ILE A 6 -31.85 -0.50 -6.88
C ILE A 6 -30.60 0.37 -6.69
N PHE A 7 -30.80 1.59 -6.20
CA PHE A 7 -29.70 2.42 -5.68
C PHE A 7 -30.25 3.41 -4.67
N SER A 8 -30.77 2.90 -3.57
CA SER A 8 -31.12 3.79 -2.45
C SER A 8 -31.45 2.92 -1.23
N LEU A 9 -30.43 2.52 -0.50
CA LEU A 9 -30.53 2.09 0.90
C LEU A 9 -29.14 1.76 1.46
N LEU A 10 -28.22 2.73 1.37
CA LEU A 10 -27.11 2.82 2.33
C LEU A 10 -27.44 3.99 3.26
N GLN A 11 -28.21 3.70 4.29
CA GLN A 11 -28.29 4.60 5.43
C GLN A 11 -26.91 4.63 6.08
N LEU A 12 -26.24 5.77 5.97
CA LEU A 12 -25.05 6.08 6.76
C LEU A 12 -25.47 6.12 8.24
N THR A 13 -25.33 5.01 8.93
CA THR A 13 -25.24 5.04 10.37
C THR A 13 -23.94 5.74 10.72
N ALA A 14 -24.03 6.87 11.44
CA ALA A 14 -22.88 7.60 11.97
C ALA A 14 -22.21 6.74 13.05
N PHE A 15 -21.37 5.78 12.64
CA PHE A 15 -20.45 5.10 13.52
C PHE A 15 -19.30 6.05 13.84
N SER A 16 -18.83 6.07 15.06
CA SER A 16 -17.58 6.72 15.43
C SER A 16 -16.45 6.11 14.60
N GLN A 17 -16.07 6.80 13.53
CA GLN A 17 -15.02 6.34 12.63
C GLN A 17 -13.67 6.63 13.29
N SER A 18 -12.93 5.58 13.62
CA SER A 18 -11.56 5.72 14.11
C SER A 18 -10.64 6.09 12.94
N LYS A 19 -10.34 7.38 12.82
CA LYS A 19 -9.51 7.96 11.74
C LYS A 19 -8.14 7.26 11.59
N TYR A 20 -7.63 6.68 12.67
CA TYR A 20 -6.27 6.13 12.74
C TYR A 20 -6.20 4.60 12.90
N ALA A 21 -7.33 3.90 12.86
CA ALA A 21 -7.35 2.45 13.09
C ALA A 21 -6.54 1.64 12.05
N ASP A 22 -6.28 2.20 10.88
CA ASP A 22 -5.50 1.59 9.79
C ASP A 22 -4.19 2.31 9.46
N SER A 23 -3.72 3.22 10.32
CA SER A 23 -2.53 4.05 10.04
C SER A 23 -1.29 3.21 9.69
N PHE A 24 -1.09 2.08 10.37
CA PHE A 24 0.04 1.18 10.10
C PHE A 24 -0.01 0.53 8.70
N LEU A 25 -1.19 0.33 8.11
CA LEU A 25 -1.36 -0.17 6.74
C LEU A 25 -0.98 0.87 5.68
N ARG A 26 -0.95 2.16 6.06
CA ARG A 26 -0.68 3.27 5.15
C ARG A 26 0.79 3.73 5.12
N ILE A 27 1.65 3.13 5.93
CA ILE A 27 3.10 3.46 5.97
C ILE A 27 3.79 3.11 4.64
N GLY A 28 3.27 2.11 3.92
CA GLY A 28 3.80 1.64 2.64
C GLY A 28 4.63 0.36 2.78
N THR A 29 4.59 -0.47 1.76
CA THR A 29 5.16 -1.84 1.79
C THR A 29 6.43 -2.01 0.98
N SER A 30 6.84 -0.97 0.21
CA SER A 30 8.08 -1.01 -0.58
C SER A 30 8.68 0.38 -0.73
N THR A 31 9.99 0.42 -0.90
CA THR A 31 10.70 1.66 -1.24
C THR A 31 10.19 2.23 -2.57
N ARG A 32 9.82 1.36 -3.52
CA ARG A 32 9.23 1.78 -4.80
C ARG A 32 7.93 2.55 -4.60
N SER A 33 6.98 1.98 -3.86
CA SER A 33 5.67 2.64 -3.63
C SER A 33 5.82 3.96 -2.89
N ILE A 34 6.67 3.99 -1.88
CA ILE A 34 6.91 5.18 -1.06
C ILE A 34 7.58 6.28 -1.89
N SER A 35 8.62 5.94 -2.67
CA SER A 35 9.37 6.91 -3.47
C SER A 35 8.54 7.60 -4.55
N VAL A 36 7.48 6.97 -5.05
CA VAL A 36 6.56 7.56 -6.02
C VAL A 36 5.31 8.17 -5.37
N GLY A 37 5.42 8.59 -4.09
CA GLY A 37 4.31 9.22 -3.37
C GLY A 37 3.10 8.30 -3.17
N GLN A 38 3.32 6.97 -3.15
CA GLN A 38 2.28 5.94 -3.06
C GLN A 38 1.24 5.95 -4.20
N ALA A 39 1.53 6.62 -5.33
CA ALA A 39 0.67 6.67 -6.52
C ALA A 39 0.73 5.37 -7.34
N VAL A 40 0.39 4.22 -6.75
CA VAL A 40 0.70 2.90 -7.31
C VAL A 40 -0.52 2.05 -7.64
N VAL A 41 -1.74 2.54 -7.47
CA VAL A 41 -2.98 1.78 -7.74
C VAL A 41 -3.08 1.28 -9.18
N ALA A 42 -2.47 2.00 -10.14
CA ALA A 42 -2.38 1.63 -11.55
C ALA A 42 -1.00 1.12 -11.97
N LEU A 43 -0.09 0.83 -11.02
CA LEU A 43 1.25 0.34 -11.30
C LEU A 43 1.26 -1.20 -11.29
N PRO A 44 1.42 -1.84 -12.47
CA PRO A 44 1.37 -3.31 -12.57
C PRO A 44 2.68 -3.99 -12.15
N ALA A 45 2.58 -5.31 -11.94
CA ALA A 45 3.70 -6.24 -11.84
C ALA A 45 4.71 -5.95 -10.71
N HIS A 46 4.18 -5.74 -9.49
CA HIS A 46 5.04 -5.62 -8.31
C HIS A 46 4.53 -6.52 -7.18
N PRO A 47 5.37 -7.34 -6.53
CA PRO A 47 4.93 -8.27 -5.49
C PRO A 47 4.21 -7.61 -4.32
N GLN A 48 4.56 -6.36 -4.02
CA GLN A 48 3.98 -5.57 -2.93
C GLN A 48 2.79 -4.69 -3.37
N ALA A 49 2.32 -4.83 -4.63
CA ALA A 49 1.16 -4.09 -5.13
C ALA A 49 -0.15 -4.46 -4.42
N TYR A 50 -0.23 -5.63 -3.79
CA TYR A 50 -1.41 -6.16 -3.12
C TYR A 50 -2.11 -5.17 -2.20
N LEU A 51 -1.35 -4.36 -1.48
CA LEU A 51 -1.88 -3.40 -0.51
C LEU A 51 -2.67 -2.27 -1.19
N TYR A 52 -2.22 -1.86 -2.37
CA TYR A 52 -2.78 -0.74 -3.12
C TYR A 52 -3.82 -1.21 -4.14
N ASN A 53 -3.54 -2.32 -4.83
CA ASN A 53 -4.44 -2.94 -5.79
C ASN A 53 -4.11 -4.44 -5.92
N PRO A 54 -4.97 -5.34 -5.42
CA PRO A 54 -4.71 -6.78 -5.48
C PRO A 54 -4.55 -7.30 -6.92
N ALA A 55 -5.15 -6.63 -7.92
CA ALA A 55 -4.99 -7.02 -9.32
C ALA A 55 -3.55 -6.85 -9.84
N GLY A 56 -2.74 -5.99 -9.20
CA GLY A 56 -1.39 -5.67 -9.66
C GLY A 56 -0.45 -6.86 -9.69
N ILE A 57 -0.63 -7.87 -8.83
CA ILE A 57 0.23 -9.06 -8.82
C ILE A 57 -0.08 -10.04 -9.96
N ALA A 58 -1.28 -9.97 -10.58
CA ALA A 58 -1.69 -10.91 -11.65
C ALA A 58 -0.83 -10.82 -12.92
N LEU A 59 -0.06 -9.74 -13.06
CA LEU A 59 0.82 -9.51 -14.21
C LEU A 59 2.25 -9.99 -13.98
N SER A 60 2.52 -10.61 -12.84
CA SER A 60 3.80 -11.27 -12.57
C SER A 60 3.81 -12.66 -13.18
N ASP A 61 4.87 -12.97 -13.91
CA ASP A 61 5.12 -14.27 -14.55
C ASP A 61 6.08 -15.18 -13.77
N HIS A 62 6.57 -14.69 -12.63
CA HIS A 62 7.53 -15.38 -11.78
C HIS A 62 7.15 -15.28 -10.30
N SER A 63 7.65 -16.23 -9.52
CA SER A 63 7.55 -16.14 -8.06
C SER A 63 8.50 -15.07 -7.54
N ALA A 64 8.08 -14.35 -6.52
CA ALA A 64 8.91 -13.32 -5.91
C ALA A 64 8.74 -13.30 -4.38
N PHE A 65 9.82 -12.97 -3.70
CA PHE A 65 9.85 -12.66 -2.28
C PHE A 65 10.39 -11.24 -2.10
N SER A 66 9.75 -10.47 -1.26
CA SER A 66 10.18 -9.10 -0.93
C SER A 66 10.15 -8.88 0.57
N PHE A 67 11.06 -8.05 1.05
CA PHE A 67 11.12 -7.66 2.45
C PHE A 67 11.53 -6.19 2.58
N LEU A 68 10.83 -5.46 3.45
CA LEU A 68 11.12 -4.08 3.86
C LEU A 68 11.24 -4.04 5.38
N ALA A 69 12.24 -3.33 5.88
CA ALA A 69 12.34 -2.95 7.27
C ALA A 69 12.70 -1.46 7.39
N VAL A 70 12.11 -0.79 8.36
CA VAL A 70 12.39 0.61 8.65
C VAL A 70 12.15 0.91 10.13
N ASN A 71 13.05 1.70 10.71
CA ASN A 71 12.79 2.40 11.95
C ASN A 71 12.17 3.75 11.60
N GLN A 72 10.87 3.88 11.85
CA GLN A 72 10.09 5.06 11.48
C GLN A 72 10.30 6.18 12.48
N PHE A 73 11.06 7.20 12.09
CA PHE A 73 11.38 8.40 12.91
C PHE A 73 12.03 8.10 14.27
N SER A 74 12.71 6.95 14.42
CA SER A 74 13.23 6.44 15.69
C SER A 74 12.17 6.22 16.76
N LEU A 75 10.90 6.09 16.37
CA LEU A 75 9.75 5.91 17.27
C LEU A 75 9.09 4.54 17.14
N ALA A 76 9.16 3.93 15.95
CA ALA A 76 8.48 2.68 15.68
C ALA A 76 9.26 1.81 14.69
N ASP A 77 9.32 0.53 14.95
CA ASP A 77 9.84 -0.45 14.01
C ASP A 77 8.72 -0.96 13.12
N TYR A 78 8.91 -0.81 11.82
CA TYR A 78 7.97 -1.27 10.82
C TYR A 78 8.64 -2.25 9.86
N TYR A 79 7.95 -3.32 9.55
CA TYR A 79 8.40 -4.33 8.59
C TYR A 79 7.25 -4.80 7.74
N SER A 80 7.58 -5.17 6.51
CA SER A 80 6.65 -5.89 5.63
C SER A 80 7.39 -6.96 4.84
N PHE A 81 6.70 -8.04 4.56
CA PHE A 81 7.17 -9.05 3.62
C PHE A 81 6.04 -9.44 2.67
N SER A 82 6.43 -9.96 1.52
CA SER A 82 5.50 -10.36 0.46
C SER A 82 6.06 -11.57 -0.28
N VAL A 83 5.23 -12.56 -0.45
CA VAL A 83 5.48 -13.71 -1.32
C VAL A 83 4.37 -13.74 -2.36
N SER A 84 4.73 -13.83 -3.63
CA SER A 84 3.77 -14.05 -4.71
C SER A 84 4.25 -15.16 -5.62
N THR A 85 3.33 -15.99 -6.10
CA THR A 85 3.65 -17.11 -6.99
C THR A 85 2.55 -17.32 -8.02
N PRO A 86 2.89 -17.48 -9.31
CA PRO A 86 1.93 -17.87 -10.34
C PRO A 86 1.39 -19.29 -10.05
N LEU A 87 0.06 -19.42 -10.12
CA LEU A 87 -0.68 -20.69 -10.13
C LEU A 87 -1.13 -21.03 -11.55
N GLY A 88 -0.17 -21.11 -12.48
CA GLY A 88 -0.41 -21.27 -13.92
C GLY A 88 -0.40 -19.95 -14.68
N ALA A 89 -0.83 -19.94 -15.93
CA ALA A 89 -0.61 -18.82 -16.88
C ALA A 89 -1.41 -17.53 -16.58
N LYS A 90 -2.46 -17.62 -15.78
CA LYS A 90 -3.41 -16.49 -15.62
C LYS A 90 -3.68 -16.10 -14.17
N THR A 91 -3.32 -16.93 -13.20
CA THR A 91 -3.68 -16.74 -11.79
C THR A 91 -2.41 -16.62 -10.96
N VAL A 92 -2.37 -15.68 -10.02
CA VAL A 92 -1.28 -15.47 -9.07
C VAL A 92 -1.85 -15.48 -7.66
N PHE A 93 -1.20 -16.20 -6.78
CA PHE A 93 -1.45 -16.20 -5.34
C PHE A 93 -0.39 -15.35 -4.64
N GLY A 94 -0.80 -14.63 -3.60
CA GLY A 94 0.07 -13.85 -2.74
C GLY A 94 -0.21 -14.09 -1.26
N PHE A 95 0.86 -14.09 -0.47
CA PHE A 95 0.81 -14.06 0.98
C PHE A 95 1.72 -12.96 1.50
N HIS A 96 1.19 -12.12 2.39
CA HIS A 96 1.86 -10.89 2.78
C HIS A 96 1.67 -10.65 4.27
N GLY A 97 2.67 -10.02 4.89
CA GLY A 97 2.63 -9.61 6.28
C GLY A 97 3.12 -8.18 6.46
N ILE A 98 2.48 -7.48 7.38
CA ILE A 98 2.88 -6.15 7.86
C ILE A 98 2.92 -6.20 9.37
N GLY A 99 3.93 -5.56 9.97
CA GLY A 99 4.04 -5.39 11.41
C GLY A 99 4.54 -4.00 11.76
N LEU A 100 3.94 -3.43 12.80
CA LEU A 100 4.38 -2.20 13.46
C LEU A 100 4.56 -2.49 14.94
N LEU A 101 5.69 -2.07 15.49
CA LEU A 101 6.02 -2.18 16.90
C LEU A 101 6.44 -0.81 17.42
N ILE A 102 5.81 -0.37 18.48
CA ILE A 102 6.19 0.82 19.25
C ILE A 102 6.46 0.36 20.68
N ASP A 103 7.70 0.42 21.09
CA ASP A 103 8.12 0.03 22.42
C ASP A 103 8.31 1.26 23.32
N HIS A 104 8.43 1.01 24.63
CA HIS A 104 8.76 2.02 25.64
C HIS A 104 7.76 3.18 25.71
N ILE A 105 6.46 2.91 25.48
CA ILE A 105 5.41 3.90 25.72
C ILE A 105 5.25 4.04 27.23
N LEU A 106 5.60 5.22 27.76
CA LEU A 106 5.53 5.45 29.21
C LEU A 106 4.08 5.44 29.69
N GLU A 107 3.79 4.61 30.67
CA GLU A 107 2.52 4.58 31.37
C GLU A 107 2.44 5.75 32.33
N ARG A 108 1.52 6.67 32.05
CA ARG A 108 1.31 7.81 32.95
C ARG A 108 0.21 7.42 33.95
N PRO A 109 0.53 7.36 35.23
CA PRO A 109 -0.46 7.07 36.27
C PRO A 109 -1.53 8.14 36.32
N ASP A 110 -2.74 7.73 36.67
CA ASP A 110 -3.86 8.66 36.81
C ASP A 110 -3.69 9.43 38.15
N ILE A 111 -3.41 10.71 38.04
CA ILE A 111 -3.28 11.66 39.17
C ILE A 111 -4.47 12.62 39.27
N HIS A 112 -5.55 12.39 38.50
CA HIS A 112 -6.74 13.27 38.49
C HIS A 112 -7.47 13.27 39.85
N GLY A 113 -7.38 12.19 40.61
CA GLY A 113 -7.95 12.10 41.96
C GLY A 113 -7.26 12.97 43.01
N ILE A 114 -6.09 13.52 42.74
CA ILE A 114 -5.33 14.39 43.66
C ILE A 114 -5.74 15.84 43.39
N SER A 115 -6.64 16.37 44.24
CA SER A 115 -7.14 17.76 44.11
C SER A 115 -6.16 18.82 44.56
N ASP A 116 -5.29 18.50 45.54
CA ASP A 116 -4.29 19.41 46.03
C ASP A 116 -3.09 19.54 45.08
N LEU A 117 -2.69 20.78 44.79
CA LEU A 117 -1.63 21.08 43.82
C LEU A 117 -0.23 20.69 44.30
N GLU A 118 0.05 20.84 45.62
CA GLU A 118 1.34 20.46 46.18
C GLU A 118 1.49 18.94 46.24
N ALA A 119 0.47 18.24 46.74
CA ALA A 119 0.45 16.77 46.73
C ALA A 119 0.56 16.18 45.32
N ARG A 120 -0.06 16.82 44.32
CA ARG A 120 0.07 16.43 42.92
C ARG A 120 1.50 16.61 42.41
N ARG A 121 2.15 17.72 42.74
CA ARG A 121 3.53 18.02 42.35
C ARG A 121 4.50 17.03 43.00
N ASP A 122 4.35 16.74 44.30
CA ASP A 122 5.16 15.78 45.03
C ASP A 122 5.00 14.36 44.45
N THR A 123 3.77 13.97 44.13
CA THR A 123 3.50 12.68 43.48
C THR A 123 4.19 12.59 42.12
N ILE A 124 4.13 13.66 41.31
CA ILE A 124 4.83 13.70 39.99
C ILE A 124 6.35 13.61 40.19
N GLN A 125 6.92 14.32 41.15
CA GLN A 125 8.37 14.25 41.46
C GLN A 125 8.79 12.84 41.87
N THR A 126 8.02 12.19 42.72
CA THR A 126 8.26 10.81 43.15
C THR A 126 8.21 9.84 41.95
N LEU A 127 7.17 9.92 41.12
CA LEU A 127 7.03 9.10 39.94
C LEU A 127 8.14 9.31 38.91
N VAL A 128 8.62 10.54 38.75
CA VAL A 128 9.76 10.84 37.88
C VAL A 128 11.06 10.24 38.47
N ALA A 129 11.22 10.27 39.78
CA ALA A 129 12.41 9.73 40.46
C ALA A 129 12.44 8.19 40.44
N GLU A 130 11.29 7.55 40.61
CA GLU A 130 11.14 6.09 40.58
C GLU A 130 11.15 5.52 39.15
N GLY A 131 10.87 6.35 38.14
CA GLY A 131 10.69 5.96 36.76
C GLY A 131 9.25 5.49 36.45
N PHE A 132 8.82 5.69 35.22
CA PHE A 132 7.50 5.20 34.75
C PHE A 132 7.61 3.77 34.23
N SER A 133 6.62 2.96 34.52
CA SER A 133 6.41 1.70 33.76
C SER A 133 6.20 1.99 32.30
N SER A 134 6.51 1.04 31.45
CA SER A 134 6.29 1.17 30.00
C SER A 134 5.55 -0.02 29.44
N PHE A 135 4.82 0.20 28.35
CA PHE A 135 4.13 -0.82 27.58
C PHE A 135 4.46 -0.70 26.10
N SER A 136 4.05 -1.67 25.31
CA SER A 136 4.23 -1.67 23.87
C SER A 136 2.90 -1.64 23.13
N ASN A 137 2.91 -1.08 21.92
CA ASN A 137 1.86 -1.22 20.93
C ASN A 137 2.38 -2.08 19.79
N ARG A 138 1.66 -3.15 19.44
CA ARG A 138 1.95 -4.02 18.32
C ARG A 138 0.74 -4.14 17.42
N GLU A 139 0.94 -3.86 16.12
CA GLU A 139 -0.08 -3.99 15.10
C GLU A 139 0.43 -4.91 13.98
N THR A 140 -0.34 -5.90 13.60
CA THR A 140 0.03 -6.82 12.54
C THR A 140 -1.14 -7.04 11.57
N ALA A 141 -0.82 -7.25 10.31
CA ALA A 141 -1.79 -7.62 9.28
C ALA A 141 -1.23 -8.75 8.40
N TRP A 142 -2.02 -9.78 8.22
CA TRP A 142 -1.74 -10.92 7.35
C TRP A 142 -2.73 -10.88 6.20
N THR A 143 -2.24 -10.87 4.97
CA THR A 143 -3.08 -10.72 3.79
C THR A 143 -2.87 -11.87 2.82
N PHE A 144 -3.95 -12.51 2.41
CA PHE A 144 -3.99 -13.47 1.32
C PHE A 144 -4.58 -12.79 0.10
N THR A 145 -3.89 -12.88 -1.03
CA THR A 145 -4.28 -12.28 -2.30
C THR A 145 -4.49 -13.36 -3.35
N LEU A 146 -5.60 -13.27 -4.06
CA LEU A 146 -5.83 -14.06 -5.26
C LEU A 146 -6.12 -13.11 -6.42
N SER A 147 -5.35 -13.22 -7.50
CA SER A 147 -5.47 -12.37 -8.67
C SER A 147 -5.51 -13.18 -9.95
N ARG A 148 -6.28 -12.68 -10.94
CA ARG A 148 -6.40 -13.33 -12.23
C ARG A 148 -6.36 -12.33 -13.37
N LYS A 149 -5.56 -12.64 -14.38
CA LYS A 149 -5.44 -11.88 -15.62
C LYS A 149 -6.48 -12.34 -16.64
N PHE A 150 -7.30 -11.40 -17.11
CA PHE A 150 -8.16 -11.57 -18.28
C PHE A 150 -7.57 -10.81 -19.44
N GLN A 151 -7.86 -11.27 -20.66
CA GLN A 151 -7.41 -10.65 -21.90
C GLN A 151 -8.60 -10.57 -22.84
N TYR A 152 -8.78 -9.40 -23.44
CA TYR A 152 -9.85 -9.14 -24.40
C TYR A 152 -9.24 -8.47 -25.64
N THR A 153 -9.55 -9.01 -26.82
CA THR A 153 -9.20 -8.38 -28.08
C THR A 153 -10.36 -7.48 -28.49
N VAL A 154 -10.09 -6.21 -28.68
CA VAL A 154 -11.06 -5.22 -29.17
C VAL A 154 -10.67 -4.83 -30.56
N ASP A 155 -11.61 -4.99 -31.51
CA ASP A 155 -11.46 -4.53 -32.87
C ASP A 155 -12.04 -3.12 -32.98
N LEU A 156 -11.20 -2.14 -33.32
CA LEU A 156 -11.59 -0.74 -33.47
C LEU A 156 -12.05 -0.39 -34.91
N GLY A 157 -12.13 -1.36 -35.77
CA GLY A 157 -12.55 -1.21 -37.17
C GLY A 157 -11.38 -1.04 -38.15
N TRP A 158 -11.72 -0.74 -39.42
CA TRP A 158 -10.81 -0.84 -40.57
C TRP A 158 -9.56 0.10 -40.56
N GLN A 159 -9.52 1.10 -39.69
CA GLN A 159 -8.36 2.03 -39.56
C GLN A 159 -7.50 1.80 -38.33
N ALA A 160 -7.88 0.89 -37.45
CA ALA A 160 -7.14 0.59 -36.24
C ALA A 160 -7.00 -0.93 -36.11
N ASP A 161 -5.81 -1.36 -35.73
CA ASP A 161 -5.53 -2.76 -35.48
C ASP A 161 -6.31 -3.28 -34.25
N GLN A 162 -6.35 -4.60 -34.12
CA GLN A 162 -6.91 -5.23 -32.93
C GLN A 162 -6.07 -4.90 -31.68
N ILE A 163 -6.72 -4.35 -30.68
CA ILE A 163 -6.05 -4.03 -29.40
C ILE A 163 -6.22 -5.17 -28.44
N LEU A 164 -5.13 -5.67 -27.88
CA LEU A 164 -5.13 -6.66 -26.81
C LEU A 164 -5.14 -5.96 -25.45
N LEU A 165 -6.32 -5.81 -24.87
CA LEU A 165 -6.47 -5.30 -23.50
C LEU A 165 -6.14 -6.38 -22.49
N GLN A 166 -5.35 -6.03 -21.46
CA GLN A 166 -5.15 -6.87 -20.28
C GLN A 166 -5.96 -6.30 -19.11
N CYS A 167 -6.85 -7.13 -18.58
CA CYS A 167 -7.80 -6.74 -17.53
C CYS A 167 -7.64 -7.63 -16.29
N PRO A 168 -6.56 -7.49 -15.50
CA PRO A 168 -6.42 -8.25 -14.28
C PRO A 168 -7.41 -7.77 -13.22
N VAL A 169 -7.91 -8.71 -12.42
CA VAL A 169 -8.71 -8.47 -11.22
C VAL A 169 -8.11 -9.20 -10.03
N GLY A 170 -8.35 -8.72 -8.83
CA GLY A 170 -7.83 -9.35 -7.62
C GLY A 170 -8.68 -9.07 -6.41
N ILE A 171 -8.53 -9.92 -5.41
CA ILE A 171 -9.17 -9.84 -4.11
C ILE A 171 -8.14 -10.11 -3.02
N ASN A 172 -8.28 -9.39 -1.89
CA ASN A 172 -7.56 -9.63 -0.65
C ASN A 172 -8.51 -10.07 0.45
N ILE A 173 -8.03 -10.97 1.28
CA ILE A 173 -8.58 -11.22 2.62
C ILE A 173 -7.47 -10.91 3.61
N ARG A 174 -7.74 -9.97 4.53
CA ARG A 174 -6.76 -9.46 5.50
C ARG A 174 -7.22 -9.74 6.90
N TYR A 175 -6.36 -10.38 7.69
CA TYR A 175 -6.53 -10.56 9.12
C TYR A 175 -5.66 -9.56 9.87
N ILE A 176 -6.27 -8.76 10.74
CA ILE A 176 -5.61 -7.71 11.52
C ILE A 176 -5.60 -8.13 12.99
N GLN A 177 -4.46 -7.97 13.63
CA GLN A 177 -4.29 -8.11 15.07
C GLN A 177 -3.63 -6.85 15.63
N LYS A 178 -4.16 -6.38 16.74
CA LYS A 178 -3.62 -5.25 17.49
C LYS A 178 -3.45 -5.65 18.96
N SER A 179 -2.37 -5.18 19.57
CA SER A 179 -2.14 -5.34 21.00
C SER A 179 -1.63 -4.00 21.54
N LEU A 180 -2.40 -3.42 22.42
CA LEU A 180 -2.09 -2.14 23.08
C LEU A 180 -2.20 -2.34 24.59
N HIS A 181 -1.04 -2.32 25.27
CA HIS A 181 -0.95 -2.59 26.70
C HIS A 181 -1.61 -3.95 27.02
N LYS A 182 -2.70 -3.95 27.78
CA LYS A 182 -3.46 -5.16 28.18
C LYS A 182 -4.60 -5.51 27.22
N LEU A 183 -4.84 -4.69 26.21
CA LEU A 183 -5.95 -4.85 25.28
C LEU A 183 -5.50 -5.53 23.98
N ASN A 184 -6.34 -6.42 23.47
CA ASN A 184 -6.15 -7.09 22.19
C ASN A 184 -7.35 -6.81 21.29
N GLY A 185 -7.08 -6.47 20.04
CA GLY A 185 -8.06 -6.23 18.99
C GLY A 185 -7.84 -7.14 17.79
N ARG A 186 -8.93 -7.58 17.15
CA ARG A 186 -8.87 -8.44 15.94
C ARG A 186 -9.92 -8.01 14.94
N GLY A 187 -9.58 -8.11 13.66
CA GLY A 187 -10.51 -7.78 12.58
C GLY A 187 -10.20 -8.51 11.30
N ILE A 188 -11.19 -8.56 10.41
CA ILE A 188 -11.03 -9.12 9.05
C ILE A 188 -11.50 -8.07 8.07
N GLY A 189 -10.64 -7.75 7.09
CA GLY A 189 -10.90 -6.85 5.98
C GLY A 189 -10.90 -7.58 4.65
N ILE A 190 -11.66 -7.07 3.71
CA ILE A 190 -11.72 -7.57 2.34
C ILE A 190 -11.51 -6.39 1.39
N ASP A 191 -10.62 -6.55 0.41
CA ASP A 191 -10.39 -5.57 -0.64
C ASP A 191 -10.61 -6.23 -2.01
N ALA A 192 -11.02 -5.44 -3.01
CA ALA A 192 -11.10 -5.87 -4.39
C ALA A 192 -10.58 -4.79 -5.31
N GLY A 193 -9.90 -5.20 -6.39
CA GLY A 193 -9.35 -4.26 -7.34
C GLY A 193 -9.24 -4.80 -8.75
N GLY A 194 -9.02 -3.88 -9.69
CA GLY A 194 -8.87 -4.18 -11.10
C GLY A 194 -7.93 -3.20 -11.80
N LEU A 195 -7.40 -3.64 -12.93
CA LEU A 195 -6.59 -2.83 -13.84
C LEU A 195 -7.13 -3.01 -15.27
N ILE A 196 -6.89 -2.01 -16.10
CA ILE A 196 -7.06 -2.09 -17.55
C ILE A 196 -5.79 -1.55 -18.18
N GLN A 197 -5.07 -2.39 -18.91
CA GLN A 197 -3.87 -2.01 -19.65
C GLN A 197 -4.19 -1.86 -21.13
N ILE A 198 -3.84 -0.71 -21.69
CA ILE A 198 -4.11 -0.31 -23.06
C ILE A 198 -2.77 -0.03 -23.73
N PRO A 199 -2.26 -0.89 -24.62
CA PRO A 199 -1.07 -0.63 -25.40
C PRO A 199 -1.41 0.41 -26.49
N LEU A 200 -1.01 1.67 -26.28
CA LEU A 200 -1.38 2.77 -27.19
C LEU A 200 -0.74 2.64 -28.58
N LYS A 201 0.37 1.93 -28.71
CA LYS A 201 0.98 1.60 -30.00
C LYS A 201 0.02 0.86 -30.94
N ASP A 202 -0.89 0.05 -30.36
CA ASP A 202 -1.86 -0.74 -31.13
C ASP A 202 -3.12 0.10 -31.48
N VAL A 203 -3.30 1.29 -30.83
CA VAL A 203 -4.44 2.19 -31.06
C VAL A 203 -4.18 3.14 -32.24
N TYR A 204 -2.97 3.65 -32.37
CA TYR A 204 -2.68 4.78 -33.22
C TYR A 204 -1.62 4.50 -34.28
N SER A 205 -1.22 3.34 -34.60
CA SER A 205 -0.11 3.10 -35.53
C SER A 205 1.17 3.93 -35.26
N PHE A 206 1.21 4.63 -34.13
CA PHE A 206 2.42 5.29 -33.66
C PHE A 206 3.30 4.25 -33.01
N SER A 207 4.32 3.79 -33.73
CA SER A 207 5.25 2.74 -33.31
C SER A 207 5.88 2.96 -31.92
N ASN A 208 5.78 4.16 -31.39
CA ASN A 208 6.46 4.63 -30.19
C ASN A 208 5.52 4.98 -29.02
N ALA A 209 4.21 4.82 -29.18
CA ALA A 209 3.27 5.08 -28.09
C ALA A 209 3.41 4.01 -26.99
N GLY A 210 3.35 4.44 -25.73
CA GLY A 210 3.59 3.61 -24.57
C GLY A 210 2.39 2.80 -24.11
N LEU A 211 2.45 2.31 -22.90
CA LEU A 211 1.40 1.56 -22.22
C LEU A 211 0.65 2.49 -21.26
N PHE A 212 -0.64 2.63 -21.48
CA PHE A 212 -1.53 3.33 -20.55
C PHE A 212 -2.26 2.32 -19.67
N THR A 213 -2.31 2.58 -18.35
CA THR A 213 -2.99 1.70 -17.40
C THR A 213 -3.94 2.51 -16.54
N LEU A 214 -5.18 2.07 -16.45
CA LEU A 214 -6.16 2.53 -15.47
C LEU A 214 -6.24 1.52 -14.33
N GLY A 215 -6.33 2.01 -13.09
CA GLY A 215 -6.45 1.18 -11.92
C GLY A 215 -7.53 1.66 -10.96
N GLY A 216 -8.20 0.71 -10.33
CA GLY A 216 -9.17 0.99 -9.28
C GLY A 216 -9.19 -0.11 -8.23
N THR A 217 -9.37 0.28 -6.98
CA THR A 217 -9.53 -0.65 -5.86
C THR A 217 -10.51 -0.09 -4.84
N VAL A 218 -11.25 -1.00 -4.22
CA VAL A 218 -12.07 -0.72 -3.04
C VAL A 218 -11.43 -1.46 -1.88
N THR A 219 -10.98 -0.74 -0.89
CA THR A 219 -10.42 -1.31 0.34
C THR A 219 -11.48 -1.32 1.43
N ASN A 220 -11.44 -2.36 2.29
CA ASN A 220 -12.39 -2.55 3.36
C ASN A 220 -13.86 -2.54 2.86
N LEU A 221 -14.19 -3.39 1.88
CA LEU A 221 -15.45 -3.43 1.10
C LEU A 221 -16.74 -3.28 1.91
N VAL A 222 -16.77 -3.80 3.13
CA VAL A 222 -17.94 -3.73 4.03
C VAL A 222 -17.65 -2.97 5.32
N GLY A 223 -16.53 -2.22 5.34
CA GLY A 223 -15.93 -1.70 6.56
C GLY A 223 -15.26 -2.81 7.37
N THR A 224 -14.04 -2.58 7.83
CA THR A 224 -13.32 -3.54 8.66
C THR A 224 -13.51 -3.18 10.12
N LYS A 225 -14.21 -4.03 10.88
CA LYS A 225 -14.36 -3.87 12.32
C LYS A 225 -13.20 -4.55 13.05
N ILE A 226 -12.62 -3.84 14.00
CA ILE A 226 -11.65 -4.35 14.96
C ILE A 226 -12.38 -4.51 16.29
N PHE A 227 -12.52 -5.73 16.75
CA PHE A 227 -13.15 -6.06 18.02
C PHE A 227 -12.09 -6.15 19.11
N TRP A 228 -12.20 -5.29 20.12
CA TRP A 228 -11.27 -5.23 21.25
C TRP A 228 -11.77 -6.08 22.43
N SER A 229 -10.81 -6.58 23.21
CA SER A 229 -11.11 -7.31 24.46
C SER A 229 -11.84 -6.45 25.52
N SER A 230 -11.92 -5.16 25.33
CA SER A 230 -12.69 -4.19 26.13
C SER A 230 -14.14 -4.02 25.67
N GLU A 231 -14.64 -4.90 24.78
CA GLU A 231 -15.97 -4.81 24.17
C GLU A 231 -16.20 -3.56 23.27
N LYS A 232 -15.14 -2.80 23.02
CA LYS A 232 -15.17 -1.66 22.07
C LYS A 232 -14.88 -2.14 20.66
N GLU A 233 -15.41 -1.40 19.69
CA GLU A 233 -15.17 -1.64 18.27
C GLU A 233 -14.54 -0.39 17.63
N ASP A 234 -13.50 -0.60 16.82
CA ASP A 234 -12.99 0.38 15.86
C ASP A 234 -13.48 0.03 14.48
N LEU A 235 -13.89 1.01 13.69
CA LEU A 235 -14.26 0.83 12.30
C LEU A 235 -13.21 1.44 11.39
N ILE A 236 -12.60 0.62 10.54
CA ILE A 236 -11.83 1.08 9.39
C ILE A 236 -12.79 1.23 8.22
N PRO A 237 -13.03 2.44 7.74
CA PRO A 237 -14.02 2.70 6.71
C PRO A 237 -13.59 2.18 5.34
N MET A 238 -14.58 1.95 4.48
CA MET A 238 -14.35 1.68 3.07
C MET A 238 -13.72 2.90 2.40
N ARG A 239 -12.75 2.64 1.50
CA ARG A 239 -12.16 3.66 0.63
C ARG A 239 -12.19 3.19 -0.82
N PHE A 240 -12.38 4.14 -1.72
CA PHE A 240 -12.24 3.93 -3.15
C PHE A 240 -10.97 4.64 -3.62
N ILE A 241 -10.07 3.89 -4.24
CA ILE A 241 -8.81 4.39 -4.77
C ILE A 241 -8.82 4.17 -6.28
N ARG A 242 -8.53 5.21 -7.04
CA ARG A 242 -8.46 5.17 -8.50
C ARG A 242 -7.18 5.86 -8.97
N GLY A 243 -6.71 5.49 -10.14
CA GLY A 243 -5.53 6.14 -10.70
C GLY A 243 -5.23 5.71 -12.12
N ALA A 244 -4.20 6.33 -12.66
CA ALA A 244 -3.70 6.06 -13.99
C ALA A 244 -2.18 6.01 -13.97
N SER A 245 -1.60 5.26 -14.88
CA SER A 245 -0.18 5.29 -15.17
C SER A 245 0.08 5.29 -16.66
N TYR A 246 1.17 5.95 -17.05
CA TYR A 246 1.65 5.95 -18.42
C TYR A 246 3.11 5.57 -18.44
N LYS A 247 3.43 4.46 -19.09
CA LYS A 247 4.78 3.95 -19.28
C LYS A 247 5.23 4.22 -20.72
N GLN A 248 6.35 4.93 -20.88
CA GLN A 248 6.92 5.28 -22.17
C GLN A 248 8.39 4.88 -22.25
N ASP A 249 8.74 4.08 -23.25
CA ASP A 249 10.12 3.78 -23.59
C ASP A 249 10.68 4.91 -24.48
N LEU A 250 11.83 5.47 -24.10
CA LEU A 250 12.48 6.53 -24.86
C LEU A 250 13.40 5.92 -25.92
N ILE A 251 13.23 6.33 -27.18
CA ILE A 251 13.86 5.66 -28.34
C ILE A 251 15.36 5.92 -28.42
N ILE A 252 15.78 7.14 -28.05
CA ILE A 252 17.17 7.62 -28.26
C ILE A 252 18.10 7.09 -27.16
N ILE A 253 17.56 6.85 -25.97
CA ILE A 253 18.32 6.39 -24.80
C ILE A 253 17.58 5.21 -24.16
N PRO A 254 18.30 4.22 -23.59
CA PRO A 254 17.69 3.05 -22.96
C PRO A 254 17.08 3.42 -21.58
N VAL A 255 16.06 4.26 -21.61
CA VAL A 255 15.33 4.77 -20.46
C VAL A 255 13.84 4.58 -20.68
N THR A 256 13.17 4.02 -19.70
CA THR A 256 11.71 3.97 -19.60
C THR A 256 11.24 4.98 -18.57
N ALA A 257 10.29 5.83 -18.91
CA ALA A 257 9.64 6.76 -17.99
C ALA A 257 8.23 6.25 -17.64
N ASN A 258 7.91 6.25 -16.33
CA ASN A 258 6.56 5.98 -15.83
C ASN A 258 6.04 7.23 -15.12
N PHE A 259 4.84 7.68 -15.49
CA PHE A 259 4.11 8.74 -14.82
C PHE A 259 2.90 8.14 -14.12
N LEU A 260 2.68 8.52 -12.88
CA LEU A 260 1.71 7.89 -11.99
C LEU A 260 0.82 8.95 -11.35
N TYR A 261 -0.47 8.67 -11.30
CA TYR A 261 -1.47 9.47 -10.62
C TYR A 261 -2.41 8.56 -9.84
N GLN A 262 -2.75 8.96 -8.63
CA GLN A 262 -3.73 8.27 -7.78
C GLN A 262 -4.57 9.28 -7.01
N SER A 263 -5.85 8.98 -6.88
CA SER A 263 -6.80 9.69 -6.05
C SER A 263 -7.51 8.70 -5.13
N THR A 264 -7.59 9.03 -3.86
CA THR A 264 -8.30 8.27 -2.83
C THR A 264 -9.53 9.04 -2.41
N GLN A 265 -10.69 8.40 -2.38
CA GLN A 265 -11.96 8.94 -1.91
C GLN A 265 -12.43 8.18 -0.67
N GLY A 266 -13.01 8.90 0.29
CA GLY A 266 -13.51 8.36 1.56
C GLY A 266 -13.31 9.37 2.69
N VAL A 267 -12.90 8.89 3.86
CA VAL A 267 -12.70 9.74 5.05
C VAL A 267 -11.55 10.74 4.89
N ASP A 268 -10.52 10.34 4.14
CA ASP A 268 -9.37 11.20 3.83
C ASP A 268 -9.23 11.24 2.30
N GLU A 269 -9.61 12.35 1.69
CA GLU A 269 -9.38 12.57 0.25
C GLU A 269 -7.92 12.93 0.02
N LYS A 270 -7.27 12.23 -0.93
CA LYS A 270 -5.84 12.38 -1.21
C LYS A 270 -5.57 12.32 -2.70
N GLU A 271 -4.65 13.16 -3.14
CA GLU A 271 -4.07 13.09 -4.46
C GLU A 271 -2.57 12.80 -4.36
N GLN A 272 -2.09 11.91 -5.19
CA GLN A 272 -0.73 11.41 -5.16
C GLN A 272 -0.18 11.36 -6.58
N PHE A 273 1.07 11.80 -6.73
CA PHE A 273 1.76 11.86 -8.00
C PHE A 273 3.11 11.17 -7.90
N GLY A 274 3.50 10.48 -8.95
CA GLY A 274 4.79 9.80 -8.99
C GLY A 274 5.39 9.78 -10.38
N CYS A 275 6.73 9.69 -10.39
CA CYS A 275 7.51 9.48 -11.60
C CYS A 275 8.61 8.44 -11.29
N GLU A 276 8.81 7.50 -12.21
CA GLU A 276 9.89 6.54 -12.15
C GLU A 276 10.62 6.52 -13.48
N LEU A 277 11.93 6.69 -13.46
CA LEU A 277 12.83 6.51 -14.60
C LEU A 277 13.61 5.21 -14.42
N VAL A 278 13.54 4.34 -15.42
CA VAL A 278 14.22 3.05 -15.43
C VAL A 278 15.31 3.10 -16.48
N VAL A 279 16.57 3.03 -16.06
CA VAL A 279 17.75 3.13 -16.93
C VAL A 279 18.33 1.74 -17.14
N LYS A 280 18.38 1.27 -18.40
CA LYS A 280 18.92 -0.04 -18.81
C LYS A 280 18.33 -1.22 -18.04
N ASP A 281 17.08 -1.13 -17.56
CA ASP A 281 16.41 -2.12 -16.71
C ASP A 281 17.16 -2.50 -15.43
N ARG A 282 18.06 -1.62 -14.96
CA ARG A 282 18.92 -1.89 -13.80
C ARG A 282 18.89 -0.80 -12.74
N ILE A 283 18.75 0.44 -13.13
CA ILE A 283 18.76 1.59 -12.22
C ILE A 283 17.39 2.23 -12.26
N PHE A 284 16.82 2.45 -11.09
CA PHE A 284 15.51 3.07 -10.92
C PHE A 284 15.68 4.38 -10.15
N LEU A 285 15.27 5.49 -10.75
CA LEU A 285 15.21 6.80 -10.10
C LEU A 285 13.75 7.15 -9.92
N ARG A 286 13.36 7.53 -8.71
CA ARG A 286 11.97 7.72 -8.34
C ARG A 286 11.78 9.03 -7.60
N ALA A 287 10.71 9.71 -7.92
CA ALA A 287 10.23 10.89 -7.22
C ALA A 287 8.70 10.87 -7.15
N GLY A 288 8.16 11.44 -6.10
CA GLY A 288 6.71 11.51 -5.93
C GLY A 288 6.32 12.51 -4.87
N SER A 289 5.03 12.76 -4.78
CA SER A 289 4.45 13.62 -3.75
C SER A 289 3.12 13.06 -3.27
N ASP A 290 2.87 13.23 -1.99
CA ASP A 290 1.60 13.00 -1.31
C ASP A 290 1.36 14.12 -0.29
N GLU A 291 0.38 13.98 0.59
CA GLU A 291 0.10 14.95 1.65
C GLU A 291 1.26 15.14 2.65
N ALA A 292 2.10 14.14 2.83
CA ALA A 292 3.25 14.21 3.73
C ALA A 292 4.42 15.00 3.12
N GLY A 293 4.38 15.31 1.79
CA GLY A 293 5.39 16.09 1.11
C GLY A 293 6.05 15.37 -0.07
N LEU A 294 7.32 15.70 -0.30
CA LEU A 294 8.10 15.13 -1.39
C LEU A 294 8.81 13.85 -0.97
N HIS A 295 8.76 12.87 -1.83
CA HIS A 295 9.42 11.57 -1.69
C HIS A 295 10.48 11.38 -2.77
N GLY A 296 11.52 10.65 -2.45
CA GLY A 296 12.55 10.27 -3.42
C GLY A 296 13.11 8.90 -3.13
N GLY A 297 13.65 8.26 -4.15
CA GLY A 297 14.30 6.98 -3.97
C GLY A 297 15.05 6.48 -5.19
N VAL A 298 15.89 5.50 -4.93
CA VAL A 298 16.69 4.83 -5.95
C VAL A 298 16.54 3.32 -5.80
N GLY A 299 16.72 2.61 -6.89
CA GLY A 299 16.73 1.16 -6.89
C GLY A 299 17.78 0.60 -7.85
N PHE A 300 18.25 -0.59 -7.54
CA PHE A 300 19.20 -1.31 -8.38
C PHE A 300 18.71 -2.74 -8.59
N GLN A 301 18.77 -3.20 -9.85
CA GLN A 301 18.52 -4.58 -10.22
C GLN A 301 19.79 -5.24 -10.74
N PHE A 302 20.09 -6.40 -10.23
CA PHE A 302 21.24 -7.21 -10.67
C PHE A 302 20.92 -8.71 -10.61
N MET A 303 21.77 -9.50 -11.27
CA MET A 303 21.68 -10.95 -11.24
C MET A 303 22.64 -11.50 -10.19
N PHE A 304 22.14 -12.38 -9.34
CA PHE A 304 22.94 -13.14 -8.36
C PHE A 304 22.46 -14.58 -8.34
N PHE A 305 23.38 -15.53 -8.58
CA PHE A 305 23.06 -16.96 -8.73
C PHE A 305 21.83 -17.23 -9.63
N GLN A 306 21.81 -16.64 -10.82
CA GLN A 306 20.72 -16.73 -11.82
C GLN A 306 19.36 -16.18 -11.37
N LYS A 307 19.29 -15.54 -10.22
CA LYS A 307 18.09 -14.86 -9.72
C LYS A 307 18.21 -13.35 -9.88
N LYS A 308 17.10 -12.70 -10.22
CA LYS A 308 17.06 -11.24 -10.24
C LYS A 308 16.82 -10.72 -8.82
N ILE A 309 17.71 -9.85 -8.37
CA ILE A 309 17.61 -9.17 -7.08
C ILE A 309 17.42 -7.69 -7.33
N ASP A 310 16.39 -7.13 -6.74
CA ASP A 310 16.13 -5.71 -6.70
C ASP A 310 16.44 -5.19 -5.29
N LEU A 311 17.28 -4.17 -5.17
CA LEU A 311 17.51 -3.44 -3.94
C LEU A 311 16.92 -2.05 -4.08
N GLY A 312 16.21 -1.60 -3.08
CA GLY A 312 15.59 -0.29 -3.05
C GLY A 312 15.99 0.53 -1.83
N TYR A 313 16.09 1.83 -2.04
CA TYR A 313 16.23 2.81 -0.99
C TYR A 313 15.22 3.94 -1.21
N SER A 314 14.58 4.39 -0.15
CA SER A 314 13.72 5.58 -0.18
C SER A 314 13.97 6.49 1.01
N PHE A 315 13.79 7.76 0.76
CA PHE A 315 13.89 8.83 1.73
C PHE A 315 12.58 9.60 1.80
N LEU A 316 12.13 9.85 3.01
CA LEU A 316 11.00 10.72 3.31
C LEU A 316 11.46 11.77 4.30
N SER A 317 11.20 13.04 3.99
CA SER A 317 11.32 14.15 4.94
C SER A 317 9.93 14.50 5.45
N HIS A 318 9.72 14.43 6.76
CA HIS A 318 8.48 14.73 7.44
C HIS A 318 8.75 15.62 8.65
N ASP A 319 7.75 16.34 9.15
CA ASP A 319 7.89 17.21 10.34
C ASP A 319 8.35 16.45 11.60
N LEU A 320 8.00 15.15 11.68
CA LEU A 320 8.45 14.26 12.77
C LEU A 320 9.91 13.78 12.63
N GLY A 321 10.57 14.07 11.51
CA GLY A 321 11.95 13.66 11.27
C GLY A 321 12.16 13.04 9.89
N LYS A 322 13.31 12.40 9.73
CA LYS A 322 13.73 11.74 8.48
C LYS A 322 13.56 10.24 8.62
N ALA A 323 12.98 9.59 7.61
CA ALA A 323 12.89 8.14 7.55
C ALA A 323 13.67 7.61 6.33
N HIS A 324 14.61 6.71 6.63
CA HIS A 324 15.40 5.98 5.64
C HIS A 324 14.88 4.55 5.57
N ARG A 325 14.55 4.08 4.37
CA ARG A 325 13.95 2.78 4.16
C ARG A 325 14.74 1.98 3.16
N PHE A 326 14.89 0.70 3.44
CA PHE A 326 15.58 -0.25 2.57
C PHE A 326 14.66 -1.43 2.33
N ASP A 327 14.60 -1.89 1.09
CA ASP A 327 13.93 -3.14 0.74
C ASP A 327 14.77 -3.97 -0.22
N PHE A 328 14.45 -5.25 -0.28
CA PHE A 328 14.92 -6.10 -1.34
C PHE A 328 13.80 -6.99 -1.87
N THR A 329 13.91 -7.33 -3.14
CA THR A 329 13.03 -8.29 -3.80
C THR A 329 13.89 -9.32 -4.53
N VAL A 330 13.60 -10.60 -4.30
CA VAL A 330 14.22 -11.71 -5.03
C VAL A 330 13.16 -12.32 -5.94
N ARG A 331 13.43 -12.37 -7.24
CA ARG A 331 12.58 -13.03 -8.22
C ARG A 331 13.10 -14.45 -8.43
N LEU A 332 12.21 -15.40 -8.22
CA LEU A 332 12.48 -16.82 -8.35
C LEU A 332 11.96 -17.28 -9.72
N ASN A 333 12.80 -17.91 -10.48
CA ASN A 333 12.41 -18.47 -11.78
C ASN A 333 11.61 -19.76 -11.61
#